data_617960433f1b1fee1fe511a25b30412f
#
_entry.id   617960433f1b1fee1fe511a25b30412f
#
_cell.length_a   1.000
_cell.length_b   1.000
_cell.length_c   1.000
_cell.angle_alpha   90.00
_cell.angle_beta   90.00
_cell.angle_gamma   90.00
#
_symmetry.space_group_name_H-M   'P 1'
#
loop_
_entity.id
_entity.type
_entity.pdbx_description
1 polymer ?
#
loop_
_entity_poly.entity_id
_entity_poly.type
_entity_poly.pdbx_seq_one_letter_code
_entity_poly.pdbx_strand_id
1 'polypeptide(L)'
;MNNKVQNVLLGVLAVGLIGITVAYAALTQQLKIEGTAKVAASTWKIHFANLTGDKSGYATLATDASKLAIQTDTTSMSGNLGTLKAPGDTITYTFDIVNDGDINATLGSYNITTPTCTSEDSTNATAVCNNLTYTLTYENGGAIQVGDTLNKKTTKKAKLTISSNDTSVIATKDVAVGNINATFVYNQAN
;
A
#
# COMPACT_ATOMS: atom_id res chain seq x y z
N MET A 1 44.06 41.57 59.15
CA MET A 1 42.97 40.70 59.52
C MET A 1 43.60 39.61 60.43
N ASN A 2 43.09 39.37 61.61
CA ASN A 2 43.71 38.51 62.59
C ASN A 2 43.71 37.05 62.12
N ASN A 3 44.86 36.37 62.08
CA ASN A 3 45.02 35.01 61.54
C ASN A 3 43.98 34.01 62.13
N LYS A 4 43.51 34.26 63.35
CA LYS A 4 42.46 33.44 63.98
C LYS A 4 41.10 33.57 63.27
N VAL A 5 40.74 34.79 62.82
CA VAL A 5 39.49 35.03 62.09
C VAL A 5 39.54 34.43 60.70
N GLN A 6 40.74 34.51 60.07
CA GLN A 6 40.94 33.92 58.73
C GLN A 6 40.82 32.42 58.74
N ASN A 7 41.40 31.75 59.76
CA ASN A 7 41.32 30.29 59.90
C ASN A 7 39.89 29.81 60.20
N VAL A 8 39.14 30.57 61.00
CA VAL A 8 37.72 30.26 61.28
C VAL A 8 36.89 30.43 59.99
N LEU A 9 37.14 31.50 59.21
CA LEU A 9 36.43 31.75 57.97
C LEU A 9 36.74 30.65 56.94
N LEU A 10 38.00 30.23 56.80
CA LEU A 10 38.38 29.13 55.92
C LEU A 10 37.72 27.79 56.38
N GLY A 11 37.65 27.54 57.67
CA GLY A 11 36.99 26.35 58.20
C GLY A 11 35.49 26.30 57.88
N VAL A 12 34.79 27.41 58.05
CA VAL A 12 33.34 27.52 57.74
C VAL A 12 33.12 27.35 56.23
N LEU A 13 33.99 27.93 55.43
CA LEU A 13 33.90 27.82 53.96
C LEU A 13 34.16 26.37 53.46
N ALA A 14 35.12 25.70 54.04
CA ALA A 14 35.40 24.31 53.75
C ALA A 14 34.25 23.36 54.14
N VAL A 15 33.65 23.56 55.32
CA VAL A 15 32.51 22.76 55.78
C VAL A 15 31.28 23.07 54.93
N GLY A 16 31.06 24.34 54.54
CA GLY A 16 29.99 24.72 53.59
C GLY A 16 30.14 24.05 52.27
N LEU A 17 31.37 24.02 51.69
CA LEU A 17 31.66 23.38 50.38
C LEU A 17 31.42 21.88 50.46
N ILE A 18 31.83 21.21 51.52
CA ILE A 18 31.60 19.77 51.73
C ILE A 18 30.09 19.51 51.86
N GLY A 19 29.37 20.33 52.58
CA GLY A 19 27.93 20.22 52.74
C GLY A 19 27.16 20.36 51.42
N ILE A 20 27.60 21.28 50.57
CA ILE A 20 26.96 21.48 49.23
C ILE A 20 27.29 20.28 48.30
N THR A 21 28.52 19.76 48.35
CA THR A 21 28.88 18.61 47.52
C THR A 21 28.18 17.34 47.97
N VAL A 22 28.01 17.10 49.26
CA VAL A 22 27.25 15.96 49.77
C VAL A 22 25.75 16.10 49.44
N ALA A 23 25.18 17.29 49.58
CA ALA A 23 23.81 17.57 49.23
C ALA A 23 23.56 17.39 47.69
N TYR A 24 24.51 17.85 46.88
CA TYR A 24 24.43 17.67 45.41
C TYR A 24 24.56 16.19 45.03
N ALA A 25 25.43 15.43 45.66
CA ALA A 25 25.58 14.00 45.43
C ALA A 25 24.34 13.20 45.90
N ALA A 26 23.67 13.66 46.95
CA ALA A 26 22.43 13.02 47.41
C ALA A 26 21.23 13.39 46.56
N LEU A 27 21.24 14.58 45.89
CA LEU A 27 20.18 15.01 44.96
C LEU A 27 20.35 14.47 43.52
N THR A 28 21.54 13.99 43.16
CA THR A 28 21.76 13.26 41.91
C THR A 28 21.49 11.77 42.13
N GLN A 29 20.27 11.42 42.47
CA GLN A 29 19.82 10.05 42.27
C GLN A 29 19.76 9.78 40.77
N GLN A 30 20.73 9.09 40.23
CA GLN A 30 20.62 8.47 38.92
C GLN A 30 19.52 7.41 39.03
N LEU A 31 18.36 7.74 38.49
CA LEU A 31 17.32 6.76 38.24
C LEU A 31 17.84 5.87 37.11
N LYS A 32 18.55 4.81 37.45
CA LYS A 32 19.02 3.81 36.48
C LYS A 32 17.84 2.88 36.20
N ILE A 33 17.15 3.11 35.12
CA ILE A 33 16.18 2.14 34.62
C ILE A 33 16.98 1.07 33.89
N GLU A 34 17.29 -0.01 34.57
CA GLU A 34 17.78 -1.21 33.95
C GLU A 34 16.60 -2.02 33.44
N GLY A 35 16.18 -1.71 32.25
CA GLY A 35 15.21 -2.47 31.49
C GLY A 35 15.81 -2.83 30.13
N THR A 36 15.88 -4.09 29.77
CA THR A 36 16.10 -4.51 28.41
C THR A 36 14.78 -4.33 27.67
N ALA A 37 14.59 -3.19 27.03
CA ALA A 37 13.50 -3.04 26.07
C ALA A 37 13.90 -3.81 24.80
N LYS A 38 13.29 -4.96 24.55
CA LYS A 38 13.36 -5.62 23.25
C LYS A 38 12.41 -4.89 22.31
N VAL A 39 12.93 -4.06 21.44
CA VAL A 39 12.16 -3.54 20.30
C VAL A 39 12.00 -4.72 19.34
N ALA A 40 10.81 -5.29 19.29
CA ALA A 40 10.50 -6.26 18.25
C ALA A 40 10.54 -5.55 16.88
N ALA A 41 11.20 -6.16 15.89
CA ALA A 41 11.18 -5.64 14.54
C ALA A 41 9.74 -5.64 14.04
N SER A 42 9.25 -4.47 13.64
CA SER A 42 7.94 -4.35 13.02
C SER A 42 7.99 -4.96 11.62
N THR A 43 6.98 -5.73 11.27
CA THR A 43 6.88 -6.35 9.95
C THR A 43 6.12 -5.43 8.99
N TRP A 44 6.67 -5.28 7.78
CA TRP A 44 6.01 -4.64 6.65
C TRP A 44 5.58 -5.74 5.69
N LYS A 45 4.27 -5.95 5.53
CA LYS A 45 3.76 -7.00 4.65
C LYS A 45 2.42 -6.59 4.05
N ILE A 46 2.45 -6.09 2.81
CA ILE A 46 1.26 -5.80 2.01
C ILE A 46 1.28 -6.73 0.81
N HIS A 47 0.14 -7.36 0.53
CA HIS A 47 0.03 -8.33 -0.57
C HIS A 47 -1.40 -8.40 -1.11
N PHE A 48 -1.55 -9.02 -2.27
CA PHE A 48 -2.84 -9.36 -2.86
C PHE A 48 -3.31 -10.73 -2.41
N ALA A 49 -4.63 -10.89 -2.26
CA ALA A 49 -5.27 -12.16 -1.94
C ALA A 49 -6.66 -12.26 -2.57
N ASN A 50 -7.24 -13.45 -2.54
CA ASN A 50 -8.65 -13.73 -2.86
C ASN A 50 -9.12 -13.17 -4.22
N LEU A 51 -8.29 -13.34 -5.26
CA LEU A 51 -8.64 -12.93 -6.61
C LEU A 51 -9.80 -13.77 -7.16
N THR A 52 -10.89 -13.10 -7.53
CA THR A 52 -12.05 -13.71 -8.17
C THR A 52 -12.44 -12.93 -9.42
N GLY A 53 -12.84 -13.63 -10.46
CA GLY A 53 -13.34 -13.06 -11.71
C GLY A 53 -14.84 -13.26 -11.85
N ASP A 54 -15.52 -12.25 -12.39
CA ASP A 54 -16.92 -12.28 -12.80
C ASP A 54 -17.09 -11.63 -14.16
N LYS A 55 -18.22 -11.88 -14.82
CA LYS A 55 -18.50 -11.38 -16.15
C LYS A 55 -19.98 -11.12 -16.36
N SER A 56 -20.30 -10.22 -17.27
CA SER A 56 -21.68 -10.03 -17.74
C SER A 56 -21.76 -10.05 -19.26
N GLY A 57 -22.99 -10.16 -19.78
CA GLY A 57 -23.23 -10.25 -21.20
C GLY A 57 -22.69 -11.53 -21.81
N TYR A 58 -22.04 -11.42 -22.95
CA TYR A 58 -21.42 -12.53 -23.68
C TYR A 58 -19.93 -12.68 -23.39
N ALA A 59 -19.39 -11.89 -22.48
CA ALA A 59 -18.00 -11.97 -22.09
C ALA A 59 -17.62 -13.37 -21.56
N THR A 60 -16.37 -13.75 -21.70
CA THR A 60 -15.81 -14.97 -21.13
C THR A 60 -14.53 -14.65 -20.37
N LEU A 61 -14.37 -15.26 -19.19
CA LEU A 61 -13.12 -15.20 -18.45
C LEU A 61 -12.08 -16.12 -19.09
N ALA A 62 -10.80 -15.76 -18.96
CA ALA A 62 -9.73 -16.69 -19.29
C ALA A 62 -9.72 -17.85 -18.30
N THR A 63 -9.64 -19.09 -18.80
CA THR A 63 -9.70 -20.31 -17.98
C THR A 63 -8.44 -21.17 -18.09
N ASP A 64 -7.58 -20.87 -19.05
CA ASP A 64 -6.33 -21.59 -19.28
C ASP A 64 -5.23 -21.21 -18.28
N ALA A 65 -4.05 -21.78 -18.45
CA ALA A 65 -2.89 -21.53 -17.60
C ALA A 65 -2.43 -20.06 -17.65
N SER A 66 -2.84 -19.29 -18.65
CA SER A 66 -2.49 -17.87 -18.80
C SER A 66 -3.48 -16.91 -18.16
N LYS A 67 -4.54 -17.41 -17.49
CA LYS A 67 -5.52 -16.56 -16.80
C LYS A 67 -4.90 -15.64 -15.77
N LEU A 68 -5.56 -14.51 -15.49
CA LEU A 68 -5.12 -13.61 -14.43
C LEU A 68 -4.99 -14.35 -13.10
N ALA A 69 -3.83 -14.24 -12.49
CA ALA A 69 -3.51 -14.88 -11.21
C ALA A 69 -2.60 -13.96 -10.38
N ILE A 70 -2.73 -14.10 -9.07
CA ILE A 70 -1.75 -13.54 -8.12
C ILE A 70 -0.48 -14.37 -8.26
N GLN A 71 0.65 -13.69 -8.45
CA GLN A 71 1.95 -14.33 -8.62
C GLN A 71 2.49 -14.85 -7.29
N THR A 72 3.55 -15.66 -7.37
CA THR A 72 4.17 -16.28 -6.18
C THR A 72 4.74 -15.26 -5.18
N ASP A 73 5.08 -14.05 -5.65
CA ASP A 73 5.51 -12.94 -4.80
C ASP A 73 4.35 -12.31 -3.99
N THR A 74 3.10 -12.66 -4.33
CA THR A 74 1.86 -12.13 -3.77
C THR A 74 1.67 -10.61 -3.88
N THR A 75 2.61 -9.90 -4.49
CA THR A 75 2.59 -8.44 -4.65
C THR A 75 2.26 -8.00 -6.07
N SER A 76 2.17 -8.94 -6.99
CA SER A 76 1.81 -8.70 -8.38
C SER A 76 0.70 -9.64 -8.86
N MET A 77 -0.03 -9.19 -9.86
CA MET A 77 -1.02 -9.98 -10.60
C MET A 77 -0.71 -9.88 -12.08
N SER A 78 -0.74 -10.99 -12.78
CA SER A 78 -0.53 -11.01 -14.23
C SER A 78 -1.34 -12.13 -14.88
N GLY A 79 -1.60 -11.97 -16.15
CA GLY A 79 -2.29 -12.97 -16.97
C GLY A 79 -3.40 -12.36 -17.83
N ASN A 80 -4.08 -13.22 -18.58
CA ASN A 80 -5.19 -12.84 -19.44
C ASN A 80 -6.47 -12.64 -18.60
N LEU A 81 -7.20 -11.60 -18.93
CA LEU A 81 -8.45 -11.26 -18.25
C LEU A 81 -9.64 -12.04 -18.80
N GLY A 82 -9.68 -12.20 -20.12
CA GLY A 82 -10.80 -12.82 -20.81
C GLY A 82 -11.09 -12.15 -22.12
N THR A 83 -12.30 -12.36 -22.64
CA THR A 83 -12.71 -11.82 -23.94
C THR A 83 -14.05 -11.11 -23.79
N LEU A 84 -14.13 -9.87 -24.26
CA LEU A 84 -15.37 -9.13 -24.49
C LEU A 84 -15.82 -9.43 -25.93
N LYS A 85 -17.06 -9.86 -26.10
CA LYS A 85 -17.59 -10.33 -27.40
C LYS A 85 -18.60 -9.39 -28.02
N ALA A 86 -19.23 -8.56 -27.19
CA ALA A 86 -20.26 -7.65 -27.62
C ALA A 86 -20.19 -6.31 -26.88
N PRO A 87 -20.71 -5.23 -27.47
CA PRO A 87 -20.92 -3.98 -26.74
C PRO A 87 -21.77 -4.19 -25.49
N GLY A 88 -21.40 -3.56 -24.41
CA GLY A 88 -22.02 -3.74 -23.10
C GLY A 88 -21.51 -4.91 -22.27
N ASP A 89 -20.64 -5.75 -22.85
CA ASP A 89 -19.96 -6.81 -22.08
C ASP A 89 -19.07 -6.20 -21.01
N THR A 90 -19.01 -6.88 -19.85
CA THR A 90 -18.08 -6.53 -18.78
C THR A 90 -17.33 -7.73 -18.24
N ILE A 91 -16.09 -7.50 -17.84
CA ILE A 91 -15.28 -8.43 -17.04
C ILE A 91 -14.88 -7.69 -15.76
N THR A 92 -15.08 -8.33 -14.64
CA THR A 92 -14.76 -7.75 -13.33
C THR A 92 -13.85 -8.70 -12.56
N TYR A 93 -12.78 -8.16 -11.98
CA TYR A 93 -11.94 -8.88 -11.05
C TYR A 93 -11.98 -8.19 -9.70
N THR A 94 -12.33 -8.95 -8.67
CA THR A 94 -12.32 -8.51 -7.28
C THR A 94 -11.14 -9.18 -6.58
N PHE A 95 -10.40 -8.43 -5.79
CA PHE A 95 -9.25 -8.91 -5.05
C PHE A 95 -9.08 -8.14 -3.74
N ASP A 96 -8.41 -8.76 -2.80
CA ASP A 96 -8.08 -8.16 -1.52
C ASP A 96 -6.69 -7.52 -1.56
N ILE A 97 -6.58 -6.34 -0.97
CA ILE A 97 -5.32 -5.68 -0.61
C ILE A 97 -5.18 -5.85 0.90
N VAL A 98 -4.25 -6.67 1.31
CA VAL A 98 -4.09 -7.11 2.71
C VAL A 98 -2.84 -6.48 3.30
N ASN A 99 -2.97 -5.90 4.49
CA ASN A 99 -1.84 -5.50 5.32
C ASN A 99 -1.71 -6.45 6.51
N ASP A 100 -0.88 -7.49 6.36
CA ASP A 100 -0.52 -8.42 7.43
C ASP A 100 0.63 -7.91 8.31
N GLY A 101 1.16 -6.73 7.98
CA GLY A 101 2.22 -6.09 8.75
C GLY A 101 1.74 -5.52 10.09
N ASP A 102 2.68 -5.02 10.86
CA ASP A 102 2.45 -4.42 12.18
C ASP A 102 2.42 -2.89 12.14
N ILE A 103 2.52 -2.30 10.93
CA ILE A 103 2.57 -0.87 10.68
C ILE A 103 1.41 -0.48 9.76
N ASN A 104 0.76 0.64 10.05
CA ASN A 104 -0.24 1.20 9.15
C ASN A 104 0.42 1.66 7.84
N ALA A 105 -0.32 1.56 6.77
CA ALA A 105 0.12 1.95 5.44
C ALA A 105 -0.75 3.07 4.88
N THR A 106 -0.16 3.91 4.05
CA THR A 106 -0.85 4.94 3.28
C THR A 106 -0.54 4.74 1.81
N LEU A 107 -1.55 4.78 0.95
CA LEU A 107 -1.37 4.69 -0.49
C LEU A 107 -0.63 5.95 -0.98
N GLY A 108 0.61 5.78 -1.40
CA GLY A 108 1.47 6.86 -1.91
C GLY A 108 1.23 7.17 -3.38
N SER A 109 1.00 6.13 -4.18
CA SER A 109 0.60 6.28 -5.58
C SER A 109 -0.11 5.02 -6.08
N TYR A 110 -0.94 5.19 -7.09
CA TYR A 110 -1.45 4.08 -7.89
C TYR A 110 -1.50 4.50 -9.35
N ASN A 111 -1.35 3.54 -10.23
CA ASN A 111 -1.43 3.76 -11.66
C ASN A 111 -2.11 2.57 -12.34
N ILE A 112 -2.96 2.87 -13.32
CA ILE A 112 -3.48 1.87 -14.26
C ILE A 112 -2.95 2.27 -15.64
N THR A 113 -2.19 1.37 -16.25
CA THR A 113 -1.72 1.60 -17.62
C THR A 113 -2.86 1.35 -18.60
N THR A 114 -3.01 2.25 -19.55
CA THR A 114 -3.90 2.04 -20.70
C THR A 114 -3.40 0.83 -21.47
N PRO A 115 -4.24 -0.18 -21.73
CA PRO A 115 -3.80 -1.35 -22.48
C PRO A 115 -3.56 -1.00 -23.95
N THR A 116 -2.76 -1.83 -24.58
CA THR A 116 -2.57 -1.80 -26.03
C THR A 116 -3.46 -2.85 -26.68
N CYS A 117 -4.11 -2.48 -27.78
CA CYS A 117 -4.87 -3.41 -28.58
C CYS A 117 -4.13 -3.76 -29.88
N THR A 118 -4.14 -5.02 -30.22
CA THR A 118 -3.55 -5.52 -31.46
C THR A 118 -4.58 -6.36 -32.23
N SER A 119 -4.65 -6.18 -33.55
CA SER A 119 -5.49 -6.95 -34.45
C SER A 119 -4.82 -6.99 -35.82
N GLU A 120 -5.25 -7.91 -36.68
CA GLU A 120 -4.90 -7.91 -38.10
C GLU A 120 -5.37 -6.63 -38.79
N ASP A 121 -6.44 -6.02 -38.29
CA ASP A 121 -6.94 -4.71 -38.72
C ASP A 121 -6.61 -3.67 -37.64
N SER A 122 -5.63 -2.81 -37.92
CA SER A 122 -5.19 -1.77 -36.97
C SER A 122 -6.24 -0.69 -36.71
N THR A 123 -7.09 -0.38 -37.70
CA THR A 123 -8.20 0.58 -37.53
C THR A 123 -9.24 0.03 -36.59
N ASN A 124 -9.60 -1.24 -36.74
CA ASN A 124 -10.50 -1.95 -35.86
C ASN A 124 -9.93 -2.05 -34.44
N ALA A 125 -8.63 -2.40 -34.31
CA ALA A 125 -7.97 -2.45 -33.00
C ALA A 125 -8.05 -1.10 -32.26
N THR A 126 -7.79 0.01 -32.96
CA THR A 126 -7.86 1.36 -32.39
C THR A 126 -9.29 1.71 -31.95
N ALA A 127 -10.29 1.44 -32.80
CA ALA A 127 -11.68 1.72 -32.49
C ALA A 127 -12.16 0.93 -31.26
N VAL A 128 -11.83 -0.36 -31.18
CA VAL A 128 -12.18 -1.21 -30.03
C VAL A 128 -11.48 -0.72 -28.77
N CYS A 129 -10.18 -0.42 -28.81
CA CYS A 129 -9.43 0.07 -27.66
C CYS A 129 -10.01 1.38 -27.10
N ASN A 130 -10.34 2.31 -27.95
CA ASN A 130 -10.94 3.60 -27.55
C ASN A 130 -12.34 3.44 -26.93
N ASN A 131 -13.00 2.33 -27.22
CA ASN A 131 -14.32 2.00 -26.68
C ASN A 131 -14.26 1.24 -25.36
N LEU A 132 -13.09 0.81 -24.93
CA LEU A 132 -12.93 0.12 -23.65
C LEU A 132 -12.78 1.11 -22.50
N THR A 133 -13.51 0.86 -21.42
CA THR A 133 -13.35 1.59 -20.16
C THR A 133 -12.74 0.67 -19.11
N TYR A 134 -11.78 1.21 -18.39
CA TYR A 134 -11.09 0.54 -17.29
C TYR A 134 -11.32 1.35 -16.02
N THR A 135 -11.92 0.73 -15.02
CA THR A 135 -12.12 1.36 -13.72
C THR A 135 -11.54 0.50 -12.62
N LEU A 136 -10.82 1.15 -11.72
CA LEU A 136 -10.33 0.53 -10.50
C LEU A 136 -10.90 1.29 -9.32
N THR A 137 -11.68 0.60 -8.50
CA THR A 137 -12.38 1.18 -7.34
C THR A 137 -12.23 0.23 -6.15
N TYR A 138 -12.61 0.68 -4.97
CA TYR A 138 -12.96 -0.27 -3.92
C TYR A 138 -14.22 -1.03 -4.28
N GLU A 139 -14.44 -2.20 -3.68
CA GLU A 139 -15.61 -3.06 -3.97
C GLU A 139 -16.94 -2.31 -3.75
N ASN A 140 -17.01 -1.42 -2.77
CA ASN A 140 -18.18 -0.57 -2.47
C ASN A 140 -18.40 0.56 -3.48
N GLY A 141 -17.59 0.65 -4.53
CA GLY A 141 -17.66 1.69 -5.57
C GLY A 141 -16.91 2.98 -5.21
N GLY A 142 -16.32 3.09 -4.02
CA GLY A 142 -15.51 4.24 -3.64
C GLY A 142 -14.23 4.35 -4.50
N ALA A 143 -13.86 5.58 -4.87
CA ALA A 143 -12.62 5.82 -5.60
C ALA A 143 -11.41 5.46 -4.73
N ILE A 144 -10.39 4.86 -5.35
CA ILE A 144 -9.08 4.67 -4.73
C ILE A 144 -8.32 5.98 -4.89
N GLN A 145 -7.79 6.52 -3.79
CA GLN A 145 -7.11 7.82 -3.77
C GLN A 145 -5.76 7.74 -3.06
N VAL A 146 -4.81 8.53 -3.56
CA VAL A 146 -3.56 8.77 -2.84
C VAL A 146 -3.88 9.35 -1.47
N GLY A 147 -3.26 8.83 -0.43
CA GLY A 147 -3.57 9.15 0.96
C GLY A 147 -4.51 8.15 1.67
N ASP A 148 -5.13 7.23 0.93
CA ASP A 148 -5.96 6.19 1.54
C ASP A 148 -5.15 5.32 2.51
N THR A 149 -5.68 5.17 3.72
CA THR A 149 -5.03 4.36 4.76
C THR A 149 -5.42 2.89 4.65
N LEU A 150 -4.46 2.01 4.83
CA LEU A 150 -4.64 0.58 5.03
C LEU A 150 -4.04 0.22 6.39
N ASN A 151 -4.92 0.09 7.39
CA ASN A 151 -4.47 -0.16 8.76
C ASN A 151 -3.77 -1.53 8.87
N LYS A 152 -2.88 -1.64 9.85
CA LYS A 152 -2.24 -2.91 10.19
C LYS A 152 -3.29 -3.99 10.47
N LYS A 153 -3.03 -5.21 10.01
CA LYS A 153 -3.91 -6.38 10.19
C LYS A 153 -5.33 -6.18 9.62
N THR A 154 -5.45 -5.36 8.55
CA THR A 154 -6.74 -5.16 7.87
C THR A 154 -6.64 -5.42 6.37
N THR A 155 -7.81 -5.55 5.77
CA THR A 155 -7.98 -5.81 4.34
C THR A 155 -8.91 -4.78 3.74
N LYS A 156 -8.59 -4.32 2.53
CA LYS A 156 -9.50 -3.56 1.67
C LYS A 156 -9.74 -4.34 0.39
N LYS A 157 -10.99 -4.47 -0.01
CA LYS A 157 -11.36 -5.10 -1.28
C LYS A 157 -11.37 -4.07 -2.39
N ALA A 158 -10.72 -4.41 -3.49
CA ALA A 158 -10.67 -3.63 -4.71
C ALA A 158 -11.32 -4.37 -5.87
N LYS A 159 -11.77 -3.61 -6.85
CA LYS A 159 -12.47 -4.11 -8.03
C LYS A 159 -11.93 -3.45 -9.28
N LEU A 160 -11.41 -4.24 -10.20
CA LEU A 160 -11.05 -3.84 -11.56
C LEU A 160 -12.20 -4.24 -12.48
N THR A 161 -12.78 -3.28 -13.19
CA THR A 161 -13.83 -3.52 -14.18
C THR A 161 -13.34 -3.07 -15.55
N ILE A 162 -13.57 -3.92 -16.55
CA ILE A 162 -13.31 -3.65 -17.95
C ILE A 162 -14.63 -3.79 -18.67
N SER A 163 -15.03 -2.77 -19.40
CA SER A 163 -16.28 -2.78 -20.14
C SER A 163 -16.11 -2.25 -21.57
N SER A 164 -16.88 -2.80 -22.48
CA SER A 164 -17.09 -2.28 -23.82
C SER A 164 -18.34 -1.41 -23.83
N ASN A 165 -18.20 -0.11 -24.08
CA ASN A 165 -19.25 0.88 -23.78
C ASN A 165 -20.16 1.19 -24.92
N ASP A 166 -19.67 1.19 -26.17
CA ASP A 166 -20.42 1.69 -27.31
C ASP A 166 -21.02 0.56 -28.12
N THR A 167 -22.31 0.66 -28.40
CA THR A 167 -23.06 -0.29 -29.22
C THR A 167 -22.72 -0.19 -30.70
N SER A 168 -22.10 0.90 -31.15
CA SER A 168 -21.71 1.10 -32.55
C SER A 168 -20.38 0.51 -32.93
N VAL A 169 -19.50 0.20 -31.94
CA VAL A 169 -18.18 -0.33 -32.20
C VAL A 169 -18.17 -1.85 -31.98
N ILE A 170 -18.25 -2.56 -33.10
CA ILE A 170 -18.25 -4.01 -33.15
C ILE A 170 -16.88 -4.45 -33.69
N ALA A 171 -16.22 -5.36 -33.02
CA ALA A 171 -15.00 -5.97 -33.51
C ALA A 171 -15.29 -6.81 -34.75
N THR A 172 -14.71 -6.45 -35.89
CA THR A 172 -14.82 -7.20 -37.15
C THR A 172 -13.76 -8.29 -37.28
N LYS A 173 -12.73 -8.20 -36.46
CA LYS A 173 -11.62 -9.14 -36.30
C LYS A 173 -11.31 -9.28 -34.82
N ASP A 174 -10.67 -10.37 -34.44
CA ASP A 174 -10.20 -10.55 -33.08
C ASP A 174 -9.26 -9.42 -32.67
N VAL A 175 -9.53 -8.83 -31.52
CA VAL A 175 -8.71 -7.78 -30.93
C VAL A 175 -8.16 -8.29 -29.61
N ALA A 176 -6.86 -8.49 -29.59
CA ALA A 176 -6.15 -8.82 -28.36
C ALA A 176 -5.90 -7.54 -27.55
N VAL A 177 -6.37 -7.53 -26.33
CA VAL A 177 -6.14 -6.44 -25.36
C VAL A 177 -5.01 -6.88 -24.43
N GLY A 178 -3.83 -6.28 -24.59
CA GLY A 178 -2.64 -6.63 -23.83
C GLY A 178 -2.31 -5.62 -22.73
N ASN A 179 -1.60 -6.12 -21.71
CA ASN A 179 -0.88 -5.30 -20.73
C ASN A 179 -1.69 -4.28 -19.94
N ILE A 180 -2.79 -4.71 -19.33
CA ILE A 180 -3.38 -3.93 -18.24
C ILE A 180 -2.49 -4.15 -17.01
N ASN A 181 -1.89 -3.08 -16.53
CA ASN A 181 -1.08 -3.12 -15.33
C ASN A 181 -1.63 -2.12 -14.31
N ALA A 182 -2.01 -2.62 -13.14
CA ALA A 182 -2.39 -1.79 -12.00
C ALA A 182 -1.28 -1.90 -10.95
N THR A 183 -0.65 -0.78 -10.63
CA THR A 183 0.41 -0.70 -9.63
C THR A 183 -0.05 0.11 -8.44
N PHE A 184 0.15 -0.41 -7.24
CA PHE A 184 -0.10 0.27 -5.98
C PHE A 184 1.21 0.41 -5.22
N VAL A 185 1.52 1.61 -4.77
CA VAL A 185 2.69 1.88 -3.94
C VAL A 185 2.21 2.34 -2.57
N TYR A 186 2.47 1.57 -1.55
CA TYR A 186 2.16 1.91 -0.17
C TYR A 186 3.41 2.37 0.57
N ASN A 187 3.25 3.43 1.35
CA ASN A 187 4.24 3.96 2.28
C ASN A 187 3.83 3.67 3.72
N GLN A 188 4.78 3.60 4.63
CA GLN A 188 4.46 3.56 6.04
C GLN A 188 3.70 4.83 6.45
N ALA A 189 2.58 4.68 7.15
CA ALA A 189 1.90 5.81 7.75
C ALA A 189 2.68 6.25 9.00
N ASN A 190 3.00 7.53 9.06
CA ASN A 190 3.63 8.15 10.23
C ASN A 190 2.63 8.34 11.36
#